data_f7e35ade29d8bc4b34fa3e17139b7e72
#
_entry.id   f7e35ade29d8bc4b34fa3e17139b7e72
#
_cell.length_a   1.000
_cell.length_b   1.000
_cell.length_c   1.000
_cell.angle_alpha   90.00
_cell.angle_beta   90.00
_cell.angle_gamma   90.00
#
_symmetry.space_group_name_H-M   'P 1'
#
loop_
_entity.id
_entity.type
_entity.pdbx_description
1 polymer ?
#
loop_
_entity_poly.entity_id
_entity_poly.type
_entity_poly.pdbx_seq_one_letter_code
_entity_poly.pdbx_strand_id
1 'polypeptide(L)'
;MIEQIVLEYLSEHIDVPVFMELPEVPSEDYPTMPERFILLEKVGGGLNDQIDSGSIAVQSYSLNSLYEAASLDEEMRNVMFGMVALNSISEIRLASNYNHTDVRTKRYRYQSVFEIHF
;
A
#
# COMPACT_ATOMS: atom_id res chain seq x y z
N MET A 1 -2.21 -15.71 -3.60
CA MET A 1 -1.38 -14.97 -2.63
C MET A 1 -1.93 -13.57 -2.47
N ILE A 2 -2.18 -13.16 -1.24
CA ILE A 2 -2.91 -11.90 -0.98
C ILE A 2 -2.12 -10.66 -1.43
N GLU A 3 -0.82 -10.65 -1.28
CA GLU A 3 0.00 -9.51 -1.69
C GLU A 3 -0.15 -9.24 -3.19
N GLN A 4 -0.19 -10.27 -3.99
CA GLN A 4 -0.36 -10.14 -5.42
C GLN A 4 -1.74 -9.62 -5.80
N ILE A 5 -2.77 -10.10 -5.11
CA ILE A 5 -4.15 -9.62 -5.32
C ILE A 5 -4.23 -8.12 -5.04
N VAL A 6 -3.65 -7.69 -3.92
CA VAL A 6 -3.63 -6.27 -3.55
C VAL A 6 -2.83 -5.46 -4.56
N LEU A 7 -1.66 -5.95 -4.96
CA LEU A 7 -0.82 -5.27 -5.94
C LEU A 7 -1.57 -5.05 -7.26
N GLU A 8 -2.19 -6.10 -7.78
CA GLU A 8 -2.94 -6.02 -9.04
C GLU A 8 -4.13 -5.07 -8.93
N TYR A 9 -4.89 -5.19 -7.84
CA TYR A 9 -6.08 -4.36 -7.65
C TYR A 9 -5.72 -2.88 -7.53
N LEU A 10 -4.73 -2.55 -6.70
CA LEU A 10 -4.30 -1.16 -6.56
C LEU A 10 -3.72 -0.62 -7.86
N SER A 11 -2.91 -1.42 -8.55
CA SER A 11 -2.32 -0.99 -9.82
C SER A 11 -3.37 -0.65 -10.87
N GLU A 12 -4.51 -1.33 -10.85
CA GLU A 12 -5.60 -1.07 -11.79
C GLU A 12 -6.46 0.14 -11.41
N HIS A 13 -6.49 0.52 -10.14
CA HIS A 13 -7.44 1.50 -9.63
C HIS A 13 -6.81 2.79 -9.13
N ILE A 14 -5.50 2.90 -9.17
CA ILE A 14 -4.80 4.10 -8.70
C ILE A 14 -3.74 4.51 -9.74
N ASP A 15 -3.55 5.82 -9.90
CA ASP A 15 -2.72 6.39 -10.97
C ASP A 15 -1.24 6.49 -10.64
N VAL A 16 -0.81 5.96 -9.50
CA VAL A 16 0.60 6.02 -9.11
C VAL A 16 1.20 4.63 -9.16
N PRO A 17 2.53 4.51 -9.32
CA PRO A 17 3.18 3.21 -9.25
C PRO A 17 2.97 2.53 -7.90
N VAL A 18 2.77 1.23 -7.93
CA VAL A 18 2.61 0.40 -6.73
C VAL A 18 3.74 -0.64 -6.73
N PHE A 19 4.51 -0.65 -5.66
CA PHE A 19 5.67 -1.53 -5.53
C PHE A 19 5.51 -2.47 -4.34
N MET A 20 6.09 -3.66 -4.45
CA MET A 20 6.31 -4.55 -3.31
C MET A 20 7.73 -4.39 -2.77
N GLU A 21 8.59 -3.77 -3.55
CA GLU A 21 9.97 -3.48 -3.21
C GLU A 21 10.35 -2.20 -3.92
N LEU A 22 11.05 -1.30 -3.24
CA LEU A 22 11.47 -0.05 -3.85
C LEU A 22 12.36 -0.31 -5.05
N PRO A 23 12.11 0.39 -6.18
CA PRO A 23 12.93 0.19 -7.38
C PRO A 23 14.33 0.77 -7.18
N GLU A 24 15.28 0.18 -7.87
CA GLU A 24 16.62 0.76 -7.95
C GLU A 24 16.57 2.02 -8.81
N VAL A 25 17.21 3.07 -8.33
CA VAL A 25 17.36 4.32 -9.08
C VAL A 25 18.82 4.77 -9.07
N PRO A 26 19.39 5.20 -10.21
CA PRO A 26 18.74 5.21 -11.53
C PRO A 26 18.65 3.81 -12.15
N SER A 27 17.59 3.57 -12.88
CA SER A 27 17.41 2.34 -13.64
C SER A 27 16.79 2.69 -15.00
N GLU A 28 16.67 1.71 -15.87
CA GLU A 28 16.07 1.93 -17.18
C GLU A 28 14.62 2.40 -17.07
N ASP A 29 13.84 1.77 -16.18
CA ASP A 29 12.44 2.11 -15.99
C ASP A 29 12.26 3.34 -15.08
N TYR A 30 13.17 3.54 -14.12
CA TYR A 30 13.10 4.62 -13.15
C TYR A 30 14.42 5.37 -13.08
N PRO A 31 14.65 6.35 -13.98
CA PRO A 31 15.85 7.21 -13.90
C PRO A 31 15.87 7.99 -12.59
N THR A 32 14.69 8.33 -12.06
CA THR A 32 14.52 8.98 -10.76
C THR A 32 13.37 8.30 -10.03
N MET A 33 13.29 8.49 -8.71
CA MET A 33 12.15 8.02 -7.93
C MET A 33 10.87 8.73 -8.39
N PRO A 34 9.74 8.02 -8.54
CA PRO A 34 8.45 8.68 -8.78
C PRO A 34 8.14 9.66 -7.65
N GLU A 35 7.48 10.76 -8.00
CA GLU A 35 7.09 11.78 -7.00
C GLU A 35 6.10 11.24 -5.98
N ARG A 36 5.20 10.39 -6.42
CA ARG A 36 4.22 9.71 -5.59
C ARG A 36 4.19 8.24 -5.94
N PHE A 37 4.12 7.41 -4.94
CA PHE A 37 4.05 5.97 -5.15
C PHE A 37 3.53 5.27 -3.90
N ILE A 38 3.17 4.01 -4.06
CA ILE A 38 2.70 3.14 -2.99
C ILE A 38 3.67 1.98 -2.84
N LEU A 39 3.98 1.64 -1.60
CA LEU A 39 4.77 0.46 -1.26
C LEU A 39 3.93 -0.48 -0.40
N LEU A 40 3.84 -1.73 -0.82
CA LEU A 40 3.13 -2.77 -0.09
C LEU A 40 4.11 -3.61 0.71
N GLU A 41 3.74 -3.91 1.95
CA GLU A 41 4.55 -4.76 2.81
C GLU A 41 3.62 -5.69 3.60
N LYS A 42 3.88 -6.98 3.52
CA LYS A 42 3.16 -7.94 4.33
C LYS A 42 3.78 -7.95 5.73
N VAL A 43 3.02 -7.52 6.73
CA VAL A 43 3.52 -7.39 8.10
C VAL A 43 3.01 -8.48 9.03
N GLY A 44 2.05 -9.27 8.59
CA GLY A 44 1.53 -10.35 9.41
C GLY A 44 0.69 -11.25 8.54
N GLY A 45 0.59 -12.46 8.94
CA GLY A 45 -0.25 -13.45 8.31
C GLY A 45 -0.18 -14.63 9.20
N GLY A 46 -1.35 -15.14 9.52
CA GLY A 46 -1.42 -16.28 10.37
C GLY A 46 -0.73 -17.46 9.75
N LEU A 47 0.16 -18.05 10.50
CA LEU A 47 0.57 -19.42 10.26
C LEU A 47 -0.57 -20.36 10.59
N ASN A 48 -1.67 -19.83 11.07
CA ASN A 48 -2.88 -20.60 11.31
C ASN A 48 -3.62 -20.75 10.00
N ASP A 49 -3.28 -21.77 9.29
CA ASP A 49 -3.75 -22.05 7.95
C ASP A 49 -5.25 -22.28 7.83
N GLN A 50 -5.98 -22.18 8.92
CA GLN A 50 -7.42 -22.43 8.93
C GLN A 50 -8.25 -21.20 8.70
N ILE A 51 -7.63 -20.02 8.80
CA ILE A 51 -8.27 -18.75 8.50
C ILE A 51 -7.39 -18.03 7.52
N ASP A 52 -7.87 -17.89 6.32
CA ASP A 52 -7.14 -17.17 5.29
C ASP A 52 -7.25 -15.68 5.60
N SER A 53 -6.25 -15.17 6.29
CA SER A 53 -6.16 -13.76 6.63
C SER A 53 -4.72 -13.29 6.57
N GLY A 54 -4.54 -12.01 6.36
CA GLY A 54 -3.23 -11.41 6.34
C GLY A 54 -3.31 -9.93 6.69
N SER A 55 -2.22 -9.41 7.24
CA SER A 55 -2.08 -7.98 7.48
C SER A 55 -1.10 -7.40 6.48
N ILE A 56 -1.54 -6.36 5.78
CA ILE A 56 -0.74 -5.67 4.77
C ILE A 56 -0.60 -4.21 5.16
N ALA A 57 0.63 -3.74 5.25
CA ALA A 57 0.91 -2.32 5.38
C ALA A 57 0.98 -1.72 3.99
N VAL A 58 0.25 -0.64 3.79
CA VAL A 58 0.26 0.12 2.54
C VAL A 58 0.83 1.49 2.87
N GLN A 59 1.99 1.79 2.32
CA GLN A 59 2.68 3.06 2.55
C GLN A 59 2.47 3.96 1.35
N SER A 60 1.92 5.14 1.61
CA SER A 60 1.67 6.16 0.58
C SER A 60 2.72 7.24 0.70
N TYR A 61 3.56 7.35 -0.33
CA TYR A 61 4.72 8.26 -0.34
C TYR A 61 4.48 9.47 -1.23
N SER A 62 5.03 10.60 -0.79
CA SER A 62 5.22 11.77 -1.64
C SER A 62 6.61 12.35 -1.36
N LEU A 63 7.31 12.74 -2.41
CA LEU A 63 8.58 13.46 -2.30
C LEU A 63 8.36 14.97 -2.14
N ASN A 64 7.14 15.45 -2.36
CA ASN A 64 6.82 16.87 -2.42
C ASN A 64 6.28 17.45 -1.11
N SER A 65 5.32 16.77 -0.49
CA SER A 65 4.69 17.30 0.72
C SER A 65 3.96 16.22 1.51
N LEU A 66 3.78 16.50 2.79
CA LEU A 66 2.99 15.65 3.67
C LEU A 66 1.52 15.63 3.25
N TYR A 67 0.99 16.78 2.81
CA TYR A 67 -0.38 16.88 2.33
C TYR A 67 -0.62 15.92 1.16
N GLU A 68 0.31 15.87 0.22
CA GLU A 68 0.21 15.00 -0.94
C GLU A 68 0.25 13.52 -0.54
N ALA A 69 1.10 13.17 0.42
CA ALA A 69 1.15 11.80 0.96
C ALA A 69 -0.17 11.44 1.65
N ALA A 70 -0.72 12.35 2.44
CA ALA A 70 -2.00 12.14 3.11
C ALA A 70 -3.16 11.98 2.13
N SER A 71 -3.17 12.79 1.07
CA SER A 71 -4.19 12.70 0.02
C SER A 71 -4.13 11.39 -0.73
N LEU A 72 -2.92 10.93 -1.03
CA LEU A 72 -2.72 9.64 -1.66
C LEU A 72 -3.18 8.50 -0.75
N ASP A 73 -2.89 8.60 0.55
CA ASP A 73 -3.33 7.62 1.53
C ASP A 73 -4.85 7.52 1.58
N GLU A 74 -5.55 8.66 1.58
CA GLU A 74 -7.01 8.66 1.57
C GLU A 74 -7.58 8.02 0.31
N GLU A 75 -7.04 8.37 -0.85
CA GLU A 75 -7.44 7.76 -2.12
C GLU A 75 -7.19 6.24 -2.10
N MET A 76 -6.04 5.84 -1.62
CA MET A 76 -5.67 4.43 -1.52
C MET A 76 -6.61 3.67 -0.59
N ARG A 77 -6.97 4.24 0.56
CA ARG A 77 -7.90 3.59 1.49
C ARG A 77 -9.27 3.36 0.84
N ASN A 78 -9.78 4.33 0.12
CA ASN A 78 -11.05 4.19 -0.60
C ASN A 78 -10.99 3.07 -1.63
N VAL A 79 -9.89 2.99 -2.37
CA VAL A 79 -9.68 1.91 -3.34
C VAL A 79 -9.60 0.55 -2.64
N MET A 80 -8.86 0.47 -1.54
CA MET A 80 -8.71 -0.79 -0.78
C MET A 80 -10.05 -1.32 -0.28
N PHE A 81 -10.91 -0.46 0.26
CA PHE A 81 -12.22 -0.90 0.73
C PHE A 81 -13.11 -1.41 -0.41
N GLY A 82 -12.91 -0.90 -1.61
CA GLY A 82 -13.63 -1.40 -2.79
C GLY A 82 -13.27 -2.83 -3.16
N MET A 83 -12.14 -3.32 -2.68
CA MET A 83 -11.66 -4.67 -2.98
C MET A 83 -12.57 -5.77 -2.42
N VAL A 84 -13.41 -5.44 -1.45
CA VAL A 84 -14.37 -6.39 -0.88
C VAL A 84 -15.38 -6.88 -1.93
N ALA A 85 -15.52 -6.16 -3.04
CA ALA A 85 -16.38 -6.59 -4.16
C ALA A 85 -15.80 -7.79 -4.92
N LEU A 86 -14.52 -8.11 -4.74
CA LEU A 86 -13.93 -9.31 -5.33
C LEU A 86 -14.43 -10.56 -4.61
N ASN A 87 -14.71 -11.59 -5.37
CA ASN A 87 -15.20 -12.85 -4.80
C ASN A 87 -14.20 -13.51 -3.86
N SER A 88 -12.92 -13.22 -4.04
CA SER A 88 -11.85 -13.81 -3.23
C SER A 88 -11.62 -13.10 -1.91
N ILE A 89 -12.27 -11.95 -1.68
CA ILE A 89 -12.07 -11.15 -0.47
C ILE A 89 -13.39 -11.12 0.31
N SER A 90 -13.36 -11.57 1.55
CA SER A 90 -14.55 -11.59 2.40
C SER A 90 -14.67 -10.37 3.32
N GLU A 91 -13.55 -9.81 3.76
CA GLU A 91 -13.55 -8.66 4.66
C GLU A 91 -12.25 -7.88 4.56
N ILE A 92 -12.35 -6.56 4.67
CA ILE A 92 -11.20 -5.66 4.77
C ILE A 92 -11.43 -4.73 5.94
N ARG A 93 -10.48 -4.67 6.86
CA ARG A 93 -10.55 -3.80 8.02
C ARG A 93 -9.28 -2.97 8.15
N LEU A 94 -9.43 -1.67 8.37
CA LEU A 94 -8.30 -0.79 8.66
C LEU A 94 -7.92 -0.96 10.13
N ALA A 95 -6.73 -1.51 10.37
CA ALA A 95 -6.24 -1.74 11.73
C ALA A 95 -5.53 -0.51 12.30
N SER A 96 -4.80 0.21 11.45
CA SER A 96 -4.12 1.45 11.88
C SER A 96 -3.86 2.36 10.69
N ASN A 97 -3.74 3.64 10.98
CA ASN A 97 -3.41 4.67 10.00
C ASN A 97 -2.65 5.78 10.70
N TYR A 98 -1.46 6.09 10.25
CA TYR A 98 -0.65 7.11 10.89
C TYR A 98 0.40 7.68 9.96
N ASN A 99 0.86 8.89 10.30
CA ASN A 99 1.98 9.54 9.64
C ASN A 99 3.27 8.79 10.01
N HIS A 100 3.97 8.30 9.01
CA HIS A 100 5.20 7.52 9.19
C HIS A 100 6.36 8.12 8.39
N THR A 101 6.40 9.44 8.32
CA THR A 101 7.39 10.19 7.56
C THR A 101 8.81 9.93 8.08
N ASP A 102 9.71 9.64 7.15
CA ASP A 102 11.12 9.54 7.46
C ASP A 102 11.73 10.96 7.43
N VAL A 103 12.02 11.48 8.63
CA VAL A 103 12.49 12.85 8.81
C VAL A 103 13.88 13.06 8.19
N ARG A 104 14.69 12.01 8.14
CA ARG A 104 16.06 12.11 7.65
C ARG A 104 16.14 12.23 6.14
N THR A 105 15.32 11.47 5.43
CA THR A 105 15.30 11.46 3.96
C THR A 105 14.28 12.43 3.39
N LYS A 106 13.43 13.03 4.24
CA LYS A 106 12.32 13.90 3.84
C LYS A 106 11.35 13.19 2.88
N ARG A 107 11.21 11.89 3.04
CA ARG A 107 10.20 11.13 2.32
C ARG A 107 8.92 11.11 3.14
N TYR A 108 7.99 11.93 2.75
CA TYR A 108 6.69 11.99 3.41
C TYR A 108 5.92 10.72 3.14
N ARG A 109 5.42 10.08 4.17
CA ARG A 109 4.62 8.89 4.00
C ARG A 109 3.58 8.71 5.10
N TYR A 110 2.45 8.17 4.72
CA TYR A 110 1.46 7.63 5.62
C TYR A 110 1.47 6.12 5.53
N GLN A 111 1.21 5.45 6.62
CA GLN A 111 1.08 4.01 6.64
C GLN A 111 -0.30 3.61 7.12
N SER A 112 -0.99 2.81 6.32
CA SER A 112 -2.24 2.16 6.68
C SER A 112 -2.00 0.67 6.76
N VAL A 113 -2.43 0.04 7.85
CA VAL A 113 -2.35 -1.41 7.98
C VAL A 113 -3.76 -1.97 7.86
N PHE A 114 -3.94 -2.87 6.92
CA PHE A 114 -5.21 -3.53 6.66
C PHE A 114 -5.16 -4.97 7.09
N GLU A 115 -6.22 -5.43 7.75
CA GLU A 115 -6.46 -6.84 7.94
C GLU A 115 -7.42 -7.30 6.86
N ILE A 116 -7.03 -8.31 6.10
CA ILE A 116 -7.77 -8.80 4.96
C ILE A 116 -8.09 -10.26 5.17
N HIS A 117 -9.37 -10.61 5.05
CA HIS A 117 -9.85 -11.99 5.09
C HIS A 117 -10.23 -12.44 3.68
N PHE A 118 -9.75 -13.60 3.32
CA PHE A 118 -9.91 -14.11 1.95
C PHE A 118 -10.05 -15.63 1.90
#